data_0b0a97018c5ef9b4ad48d4883b9bc283
#
_entry.id   0b0a97018c5ef9b4ad48d4883b9bc283
#
_cell.length_a   1.000
_cell.length_b   1.000
_cell.length_c   1.000
_cell.angle_alpha   90.00
_cell.angle_beta   90.00
_cell.angle_gamma   90.00
#
_symmetry.space_group_name_H-M   'P 1'
#
loop_
_entity.id
_entity.type
_entity.pdbx_description
1 polymer ?
#
loop_
_entity_poly.entity_id
_entity_poly.type
_entity_poly.pdbx_seq_one_letter_code
_entity_poly.pdbx_strand_id
1 'polypeptide(L)'
;MAQKYFPRFGSPGCLNRAKRICINDIGSFASVAAVLALFSFTTVHAAEAESRRDGDFFSGWLDNVARTQEIQPHWELLLGMNSPRLTQGFRYNYSRQYLPGGGLAENYGMGKGLELIVSENFEAQIGIPAYLDKQAPRSGLSGWADETFLGRYRLLAANEENGNYIVSCSLGLSVPTGSDQFSSHSTVYTPTFAAGKGWGDRQQGVDLQSSISASVPDHNLSLLGVPVTWATALQAHVWQNLWPEIEASYTHWYKGAFDGKNQLVLTYGVVLGRYALKGREKLTMGIGYQEPRGTNFATFNRGWISTLKYSF
;
A
#
# COMPACT_ATOMS: atom_id res chain seq x y z
N MET A 1 -12.51 -4.55 -38.28
CA MET A 1 -13.71 -3.80 -37.84
C MET A 1 -13.78 -3.82 -36.33
N ALA A 2 -13.16 -2.87 -35.66
CA ALA A 2 -13.35 -2.60 -34.22
C ALA A 2 -12.62 -1.30 -33.87
N GLN A 3 -13.25 -0.21 -34.26
CA GLN A 3 -12.81 1.13 -33.91
C GLN A 3 -14.07 1.87 -33.49
N LYS A 4 -14.25 2.07 -32.16
CA LYS A 4 -15.17 3.06 -31.57
C LYS A 4 -15.33 2.76 -30.07
N TYR A 5 -14.56 3.47 -29.25
CA TYR A 5 -14.93 3.92 -27.91
C TYR A 5 -13.74 4.70 -27.32
N PHE A 6 -13.59 5.93 -27.83
CA PHE A 6 -12.96 7.02 -27.11
C PHE A 6 -13.99 8.14 -26.98
N PRO A 7 -14.20 8.73 -25.83
CA PRO A 7 -15.08 9.91 -25.73
C PRO A 7 -14.44 11.07 -26.50
N ARG A 8 -15.23 11.69 -27.36
CA ARG A 8 -14.88 12.91 -28.10
C ARG A 8 -14.69 14.06 -27.11
N PHE A 9 -13.50 14.59 -27.02
CA PHE A 9 -13.25 15.91 -26.44
C PHE A 9 -13.70 16.99 -27.41
N GLY A 10 -14.52 17.90 -26.87
CA GLY A 10 -15.05 19.06 -27.58
C GLY A 10 -13.96 20.08 -27.94
N SER A 11 -14.32 20.92 -28.88
CA SER A 11 -13.60 21.88 -29.69
C SER A 11 -12.67 22.87 -28.96
N PRO A 12 -11.67 23.45 -29.68
CA PRO A 12 -10.72 24.40 -29.13
C PRO A 12 -11.29 25.82 -29.11
N GLY A 13 -11.30 26.43 -27.95
CA GLY A 13 -11.65 27.82 -27.81
C GLY A 13 -11.31 28.34 -26.41
N CYS A 14 -10.16 28.93 -26.27
CA CYS A 14 -9.84 30.16 -25.56
C CYS A 14 -8.38 30.19 -25.12
N LEU A 15 -7.58 30.87 -25.90
CA LEU A 15 -6.32 31.49 -25.47
C LEU A 15 -6.62 32.62 -24.47
N ASN A 16 -5.74 32.74 -23.50
CA ASN A 16 -5.60 33.84 -22.54
C ASN A 16 -6.55 33.85 -21.34
N ARG A 17 -6.06 33.26 -20.23
CA ARG A 17 -6.26 33.89 -18.92
C ARG A 17 -5.12 33.55 -17.98
N ALA A 18 -4.58 34.61 -17.42
CA ALA A 18 -3.53 34.60 -16.41
C ALA A 18 -3.82 33.68 -15.23
N LYS A 19 -2.74 33.05 -14.72
CA LYS A 19 -2.72 32.25 -13.49
C LYS A 19 -3.43 33.00 -12.36
N ARG A 20 -4.64 32.59 -12.03
CA ARG A 20 -5.19 32.68 -10.68
C ARG A 20 -4.90 31.36 -9.98
N ILE A 21 -3.98 31.38 -9.05
CA ILE A 21 -3.79 30.34 -8.07
C ILE A 21 -5.09 30.31 -7.27
N CYS A 22 -5.91 29.30 -7.48
CA CYS A 22 -7.10 29.06 -6.68
C CYS A 22 -6.66 28.57 -5.30
N ILE A 23 -7.02 29.32 -4.28
CA ILE A 23 -6.72 29.09 -2.85
C ILE A 23 -7.38 27.79 -2.31
N ASN A 24 -8.07 27.02 -3.14
CA ASN A 24 -8.70 25.75 -2.73
C ASN A 24 -7.74 24.54 -2.61
N ASP A 25 -6.49 24.67 -3.07
CA ASP A 25 -5.50 23.57 -2.94
C ASP A 25 -4.82 23.51 -1.54
N ILE A 26 -5.15 24.46 -0.65
CA ILE A 26 -4.52 24.54 0.68
C ILE A 26 -5.13 23.53 1.69
N GLY A 27 -6.33 23.03 1.41
CA GLY A 27 -7.01 22.08 2.31
C GLY A 27 -6.32 20.72 2.48
N SER A 28 -5.62 20.24 1.45
CA SER A 28 -4.94 18.95 1.47
C SER A 28 -3.61 18.96 2.23
N PHE A 29 -2.93 20.11 2.27
CA PHE A 29 -1.69 20.27 3.04
C PHE A 29 -1.91 20.40 4.55
N ALA A 30 -3.10 20.83 4.98
CA ALA A 30 -3.41 21.01 6.39
C ALA A 30 -3.50 19.65 7.14
N SER A 31 -3.94 18.57 6.47
CA SER A 31 -4.05 17.24 7.09
C SER A 31 -2.70 16.59 7.33
N VAL A 32 -1.76 16.72 6.40
CA VAL A 32 -0.39 16.18 6.54
C VAL A 32 0.42 16.98 7.56
N ALA A 33 0.24 18.31 7.59
CA ALA A 33 0.90 19.17 8.57
C ALA A 33 0.34 18.94 9.99
N ALA A 34 -0.95 18.63 10.15
CA ALA A 34 -1.55 18.34 11.44
C ALA A 34 -1.04 17.02 12.04
N VAL A 35 -0.79 15.98 11.23
CA VAL A 35 -0.23 14.71 11.71
C VAL A 35 1.25 14.88 12.07
N LEU A 36 2.03 15.64 11.31
CA LEU A 36 3.42 15.96 11.66
C LEU A 36 3.52 16.94 12.84
N ALA A 37 2.57 17.87 13.00
CA ALA A 37 2.52 18.79 14.13
C ALA A 37 2.14 18.09 15.45
N LEU A 38 1.34 17.02 15.42
CA LEU A 38 1.04 16.22 16.61
C LEU A 38 2.28 15.47 17.15
N PHE A 39 3.28 15.21 16.31
CA PHE A 39 4.56 14.62 16.74
C PHE A 39 5.62 15.65 17.16
N SER A 40 5.46 16.94 16.80
CA SER A 40 6.47 17.97 17.06
C SER A 40 6.19 18.84 18.29
N PHE A 41 5.00 18.76 18.90
CA PHE A 41 4.59 19.67 19.99
C PHE A 41 4.68 19.10 21.39
N THR A 42 5.26 17.93 21.61
CA THR A 42 5.44 17.36 22.96
C THR A 42 6.85 17.43 23.52
N THR A 43 7.70 18.23 22.96
CA THR A 43 8.99 18.53 23.58
C THR A 43 9.12 20.03 23.80
N VAL A 44 8.65 20.54 24.90
CA VAL A 44 9.23 21.55 25.79
C VAL A 44 8.19 22.02 26.82
N HIS A 45 8.51 21.88 28.10
CA HIS A 45 7.91 22.45 29.29
C HIS A 45 6.69 21.72 29.90
N ALA A 46 6.93 20.58 30.49
CA ALA A 46 6.34 20.22 31.80
C ALA A 46 7.39 19.40 32.57
N ALA A 47 8.16 20.09 33.34
CA ALA A 47 9.23 19.51 34.13
C ALA A 47 8.67 18.64 35.26
N GLU A 48 9.26 17.47 35.41
CA GLU A 48 9.48 16.64 36.60
C GLU A 48 8.34 15.92 37.33
N ALA A 49 7.07 16.29 37.21
CA ALA A 49 5.99 15.60 37.93
C ALA A 49 5.07 14.74 37.04
N GLU A 50 5.01 14.96 35.73
CA GLU A 50 4.22 14.19 34.76
C GLU A 50 5.02 13.09 34.03
N SER A 51 6.33 13.13 34.07
CA SER A 51 7.21 12.23 33.30
C SER A 51 7.09 10.73 33.71
N ARG A 52 6.52 10.41 34.86
CA ARG A 52 6.32 9.01 35.28
C ARG A 52 5.06 8.35 34.69
N ARG A 53 4.01 9.13 34.35
CA ARG A 53 2.77 8.56 33.81
C ARG A 53 2.82 8.42 32.28
N ASP A 54 3.40 9.38 31.58
CA ASP A 54 3.55 9.31 30.11
C ASP A 54 4.60 8.28 29.69
N GLY A 55 5.68 8.11 30.47
CA GLY A 55 6.65 7.05 30.25
C GLY A 55 6.04 5.64 30.32
N ASP A 56 5.10 5.42 31.22
CA ASP A 56 4.44 4.12 31.40
C ASP A 56 3.49 3.76 30.24
N PHE A 57 2.76 4.73 29.66
CA PHE A 57 1.87 4.46 28.53
C PHE A 57 2.63 4.08 27.26
N PHE A 58 3.59 4.89 26.85
CA PHE A 58 4.37 4.62 25.63
C PHE A 58 5.28 3.39 25.76
N SER A 59 5.90 3.18 26.92
CA SER A 59 6.67 1.98 27.17
C SER A 59 5.81 0.73 27.14
N GLY A 60 4.66 0.74 27.79
CA GLY A 60 3.70 -0.37 27.78
C GLY A 60 3.14 -0.66 26.38
N TRP A 61 2.87 0.38 25.57
CA TRP A 61 2.47 0.21 24.19
C TRP A 61 3.58 -0.40 23.32
N LEU A 62 4.82 0.11 23.43
CA LEU A 62 5.96 -0.42 22.71
C LEU A 62 6.29 -1.87 23.11
N ASP A 63 6.09 -2.24 24.36
CA ASP A 63 6.25 -3.63 24.82
C ASP A 63 5.16 -4.54 24.24
N ASN A 64 3.94 -4.02 24.11
CA ASN A 64 2.87 -4.73 23.41
C ASN A 64 3.20 -4.92 21.91
N VAL A 65 3.74 -3.90 21.24
CA VAL A 65 4.21 -4.00 19.86
C VAL A 65 5.27 -5.09 19.73
N ALA A 66 6.26 -5.13 20.63
CA ALA A 66 7.31 -6.16 20.60
C ALA A 66 6.74 -7.57 20.77
N ARG A 67 5.85 -7.77 21.75
CA ARG A 67 5.17 -9.07 21.96
C ARG A 67 4.35 -9.48 20.76
N THR A 68 3.60 -8.53 20.18
CA THR A 68 2.79 -8.77 18.98
C THR A 68 3.64 -9.22 17.80
N GLN A 69 4.82 -8.62 17.61
CA GLN A 69 5.76 -8.98 16.56
C GLN A 69 6.44 -10.32 16.83
N GLU A 70 6.70 -10.66 18.09
CA GLU A 70 7.39 -11.90 18.48
C GLU A 70 6.54 -13.17 18.29
N ILE A 71 5.22 -13.09 18.48
CA ILE A 71 4.32 -14.24 18.36
C ILE A 71 3.86 -14.55 16.94
N GLN A 72 4.28 -13.76 15.95
CA GLN A 72 3.98 -13.98 14.53
C GLN A 72 5.25 -14.30 13.74
N PRO A 73 5.15 -14.83 12.51
CA PRO A 73 6.31 -15.07 11.66
C PRO A 73 7.13 -13.79 11.42
N HIS A 74 8.46 -13.92 11.30
CA HIS A 74 9.38 -12.80 11.07
C HIS A 74 9.72 -12.61 9.59
N TRP A 75 8.85 -13.04 8.68
CA TRP A 75 9.02 -12.80 7.23
C TRP A 75 9.17 -11.32 6.91
N GLU A 76 9.69 -10.97 5.75
CA GLU A 76 9.84 -9.59 5.37
C GLU A 76 8.55 -9.02 4.73
N LEU A 77 8.50 -7.75 4.46
CA LEU A 77 7.40 -7.12 3.72
C LEU A 77 7.39 -7.65 2.27
N LEU A 78 6.23 -7.63 1.65
CA LEU A 78 6.04 -7.93 0.23
C LEU A 78 6.00 -6.63 -0.59
N LEU A 79 6.46 -6.67 -1.84
CA LEU A 79 6.56 -5.48 -2.69
C LEU A 79 5.19 -4.98 -3.15
N GLY A 80 4.42 -5.83 -3.80
CA GLY A 80 3.15 -5.44 -4.44
C GLY A 80 1.91 -5.81 -3.64
N MET A 81 1.93 -6.92 -2.91
CA MET A 81 0.78 -7.34 -2.12
C MET A 81 0.88 -6.94 -0.65
N ASN A 82 -0.25 -7.01 0.07
CA ASN A 82 -0.28 -6.79 1.51
C ASN A 82 0.01 -8.10 2.24
N SER A 83 1.03 -8.11 3.08
CA SER A 83 1.32 -9.23 3.97
C SER A 83 0.21 -9.42 5.01
N PRO A 84 -0.08 -10.66 5.45
CA PRO A 84 -1.02 -10.91 6.56
C PRO A 84 -0.49 -10.48 7.93
N ARG A 85 0.79 -10.13 8.05
CA ARG A 85 1.45 -9.78 9.31
C ARG A 85 1.04 -8.40 9.82
N LEU A 86 1.00 -8.22 11.13
CA LEU A 86 0.88 -6.90 11.77
C LEU A 86 2.24 -6.21 11.76
N THR A 87 2.25 -4.93 11.43
CA THR A 87 3.48 -4.17 11.26
C THR A 87 3.40 -2.81 11.95
N GLN A 88 4.57 -2.34 12.40
CA GLN A 88 4.76 -1.05 13.04
C GLN A 88 5.79 -0.26 12.26
N GLY A 89 5.45 0.96 11.83
CA GLY A 89 6.39 1.80 11.11
C GLY A 89 5.75 2.72 10.08
N PHE A 90 6.60 3.29 9.25
CA PHE A 90 6.21 4.12 8.12
C PHE A 90 6.69 3.48 6.83
N ARG A 91 5.78 3.28 5.86
CA ARG A 91 6.07 2.67 4.57
C ARG A 91 5.78 3.64 3.43
N TYR A 92 6.69 3.71 2.47
CA TYR A 92 6.55 4.46 1.25
C TYR A 92 6.88 3.58 0.05
N ASN A 93 5.96 3.51 -0.91
CA ASN A 93 6.15 2.76 -2.14
C ASN A 93 6.22 3.72 -3.33
N TYR A 94 6.94 3.32 -4.36
CA TYR A 94 6.95 3.98 -5.65
C TYR A 94 6.78 2.96 -6.75
N SER A 95 5.99 3.27 -7.77
CA SER A 95 5.93 2.45 -8.98
C SER A 95 6.01 3.29 -10.24
N ARG A 96 6.61 2.69 -11.26
CA ARG A 96 6.74 3.23 -12.61
C ARG A 96 6.26 2.21 -13.61
N GLN A 97 5.21 2.50 -14.35
CA GLN A 97 4.55 1.60 -15.26
C GLN A 97 4.53 2.15 -16.69
N TYR A 98 4.95 1.34 -17.65
CA TYR A 98 4.89 1.65 -19.06
C TYR A 98 3.53 1.22 -19.60
N LEU A 99 2.74 2.20 -20.04
CA LEU A 99 1.36 1.99 -20.46
C LEU A 99 1.26 1.50 -21.92
N PRO A 100 0.18 0.80 -22.28
CA PRO A 100 -0.12 0.53 -23.68
C PRO A 100 -0.21 1.84 -24.48
N GLY A 101 0.39 1.86 -25.69
CA GLY A 101 0.41 3.07 -26.53
C GLY A 101 1.56 4.04 -26.25
N GLY A 102 2.54 3.66 -25.41
CA GLY A 102 3.78 4.43 -25.19
C GLY A 102 3.70 5.47 -24.08
N GLY A 103 2.67 5.42 -23.24
CA GLY A 103 2.56 6.25 -22.06
C GLY A 103 3.39 5.74 -20.87
N LEU A 104 3.52 6.59 -19.86
CA LEU A 104 4.17 6.30 -18.59
C LEU A 104 3.22 6.69 -17.44
N ALA A 105 3.12 5.84 -16.43
CA ALA A 105 2.46 6.19 -15.18
C ALA A 105 3.41 6.01 -14.01
N GLU A 106 3.56 7.03 -13.23
CA GLU A 106 4.33 7.02 -11.99
C GLU A 106 3.36 7.21 -10.81
N ASN A 107 3.58 6.42 -9.76
CA ASN A 107 2.76 6.47 -8.56
C ASN A 107 3.69 6.60 -7.35
N TYR A 108 3.61 7.71 -6.67
CA TYR A 108 4.39 8.06 -5.50
C TYR A 108 3.56 7.85 -4.23
N GLY A 109 4.03 7.05 -3.30
CA GLY A 109 3.35 6.69 -2.06
C GLY A 109 2.49 5.43 -2.16
N MET A 110 1.77 5.22 -3.26
CA MET A 110 0.87 4.08 -3.51
C MET A 110 -0.14 3.85 -2.37
N GLY A 111 -0.59 4.90 -1.69
CA GLY A 111 -1.49 4.80 -0.55
C GLY A 111 -0.88 4.11 0.69
N LYS A 112 0.45 3.98 0.76
CA LYS A 112 1.14 3.52 1.96
C LYS A 112 1.43 4.70 2.89
N GLY A 113 1.69 4.42 4.15
CA GLY A 113 1.89 5.47 5.14
C GLY A 113 2.27 4.90 6.50
N LEU A 114 1.61 5.41 7.52
CA LEU A 114 1.83 5.04 8.91
C LEU A 114 1.08 3.74 9.24
N GLU A 115 1.79 2.75 9.74
CA GLU A 115 1.27 1.45 10.19
C GLU A 115 1.48 1.36 11.70
N LEU A 116 0.41 1.16 12.47
CA LEU A 116 0.43 1.18 13.92
C LEU A 116 -0.24 -0.08 14.50
N ILE A 117 0.50 -0.85 15.28
CA ILE A 117 -0.06 -1.91 16.10
C ILE A 117 -0.77 -1.26 17.29
N VAL A 118 -2.09 -1.20 17.25
CA VAL A 118 -2.93 -0.57 18.26
C VAL A 118 -3.19 -1.52 19.43
N SER A 119 -3.34 -2.81 19.14
CA SER A 119 -3.47 -3.85 20.14
C SER A 119 -2.76 -5.12 19.70
N GLU A 120 -2.71 -6.13 20.55
CA GLU A 120 -2.01 -7.39 20.26
C GLU A 120 -2.43 -8.02 18.93
N ASN A 121 -3.69 -7.89 18.53
CA ASN A 121 -4.22 -8.50 17.33
C ASN A 121 -4.71 -7.50 16.28
N PHE A 122 -4.54 -6.18 16.49
CA PHE A 122 -5.08 -5.18 15.60
C PHE A 122 -4.05 -4.13 15.20
N GLU A 123 -3.96 -3.89 13.88
CA GLU A 123 -3.18 -2.84 13.24
C GLU A 123 -4.11 -1.85 12.55
N ALA A 124 -3.83 -0.57 12.70
CA ALA A 124 -4.40 0.51 11.91
C ALA A 124 -3.34 1.10 10.98
N GLN A 125 -3.69 1.31 9.72
CA GLN A 125 -2.86 2.03 8.76
C GLN A 125 -3.57 3.30 8.31
N ILE A 126 -2.80 4.40 8.28
CA ILE A 126 -3.20 5.68 7.69
C ILE A 126 -2.30 5.87 6.48
N GLY A 127 -2.88 5.77 5.28
CA GLY A 127 -2.16 5.96 4.04
C GLY A 127 -1.86 7.44 3.79
N ILE A 128 -0.80 7.72 3.05
CA ILE A 128 -0.60 9.03 2.43
C ILE A 128 -1.25 8.97 1.05
N PRO A 129 -2.09 9.96 0.66
CA PRO A 129 -2.63 10.02 -0.68
C PRO A 129 -1.51 9.87 -1.72
N ALA A 130 -1.69 8.97 -2.65
CA ALA A 130 -0.68 8.75 -3.68
C ALA A 130 -0.66 9.93 -4.66
N TYR A 131 0.53 10.40 -5.04
CA TYR A 131 0.65 11.34 -6.15
C TYR A 131 0.86 10.56 -7.44
N LEU A 132 0.00 10.78 -8.41
CA LEU A 132 0.00 10.12 -9.71
C LEU A 132 0.46 11.09 -10.79
N ASP A 133 1.41 10.65 -11.61
CA ASP A 133 1.83 11.34 -12.84
C ASP A 133 1.66 10.38 -14.03
N LYS A 134 0.71 10.69 -14.90
CA LYS A 134 0.44 9.93 -16.12
C LYS A 134 0.82 10.75 -17.34
N GLN A 135 1.84 10.31 -18.03
CA GLN A 135 2.34 10.93 -19.24
C GLN A 135 1.91 10.08 -20.45
N ALA A 136 1.24 10.70 -21.39
CA ALA A 136 0.92 10.12 -22.68
C ALA A 136 1.58 10.95 -23.80
N PRO A 137 1.76 10.41 -25.01
CA PRO A 137 2.50 11.11 -26.08
C PRO A 137 1.97 12.50 -26.47
N ARG A 138 0.70 12.80 -26.10
CA ARG A 138 0.05 14.08 -26.43
C ARG A 138 -0.60 14.79 -25.25
N SER A 139 -0.53 14.23 -24.06
CA SER A 139 -1.15 14.82 -22.86
C SER A 139 -0.50 14.24 -21.61
N GLY A 140 -0.43 15.03 -20.55
CA GLY A 140 -0.03 14.58 -19.22
C GLY A 140 -1.09 14.99 -18.20
N LEU A 141 -1.32 14.14 -17.22
CA LEU A 141 -2.20 14.39 -16.08
C LEU A 141 -1.44 14.03 -14.82
N SER A 142 -1.44 14.93 -13.85
CA SER A 142 -0.87 14.65 -12.53
C SER A 142 -1.78 15.16 -11.43
N GLY A 143 -1.77 14.51 -10.28
CA GLY A 143 -2.60 14.89 -9.14
C GLY A 143 -2.58 13.86 -8.03
N TRP A 144 -3.31 14.15 -6.97
CA TRP A 144 -3.43 13.29 -5.81
C TRP A 144 -4.56 12.28 -5.99
N ALA A 145 -4.31 11.03 -5.62
CA ALA A 145 -5.33 10.00 -5.49
C ALA A 145 -6.08 10.14 -4.17
N ASP A 146 -7.10 9.31 -4.01
CA ASP A 146 -7.91 9.23 -2.80
C ASP A 146 -7.08 8.76 -1.60
N GLU A 147 -7.40 9.29 -0.42
CA GLU A 147 -6.81 8.88 0.85
C GLU A 147 -7.27 7.48 1.23
N THR A 148 -6.37 6.71 1.86
CA THR A 148 -6.61 5.30 2.19
C THR A 148 -6.37 5.03 3.66
N PHE A 149 -7.23 4.19 4.21
CA PHE A 149 -7.12 3.66 5.57
C PHE A 149 -7.21 2.13 5.51
N LEU A 150 -6.61 1.44 6.48
CA LEU A 150 -6.76 0.00 6.61
C LEU A 150 -6.76 -0.39 8.07
N GLY A 151 -7.75 -1.21 8.45
CA GLY A 151 -7.76 -1.93 9.71
C GLY A 151 -7.46 -3.41 9.45
N ARG A 152 -6.49 -4.00 10.14
CA ARG A 152 -6.15 -5.42 10.03
C ARG A 152 -6.27 -6.10 11.37
N TYR A 153 -6.94 -7.25 11.38
CA TYR A 153 -7.08 -8.09 12.56
C TYR A 153 -6.42 -9.45 12.32
N ARG A 154 -5.50 -9.83 13.21
CA ARG A 154 -4.84 -11.11 13.21
C ARG A 154 -5.73 -12.14 13.91
N LEU A 155 -6.16 -13.15 13.15
CA LEU A 155 -7.01 -14.23 13.65
C LEU A 155 -6.19 -15.31 14.34
N LEU A 156 -5.10 -15.74 13.70
CA LEU A 156 -4.21 -16.80 14.17
C LEU A 156 -2.78 -16.44 13.77
N ALA A 157 -1.82 -16.74 14.64
CA ALA A 157 -0.41 -16.69 14.27
C ALA A 157 0.42 -17.62 15.17
N ALA A 158 1.55 -18.06 14.62
CA ALA A 158 2.63 -18.73 15.32
C ALA A 158 3.95 -18.36 14.65
N ASN A 159 4.95 -18.01 15.46
CA ASN A 159 6.30 -17.73 14.98
C ASN A 159 7.00 -19.01 14.45
N GLU A 160 8.24 -18.87 14.00
CA GLU A 160 9.02 -19.96 13.40
C GLU A 160 9.16 -21.18 14.30
N GLU A 161 9.22 -20.96 15.61
CA GLU A 161 9.39 -22.03 16.63
C GLU A 161 8.09 -22.78 16.91
N ASN A 162 6.94 -22.11 16.71
CA ASN A 162 5.62 -22.60 17.10
C ASN A 162 4.70 -22.96 15.92
N GLY A 163 5.26 -23.02 14.70
CA GLY A 163 4.49 -23.45 13.54
C GLY A 163 4.59 -22.53 12.33
N ASN A 164 5.14 -21.32 12.45
CA ASN A 164 5.47 -20.41 11.34
C ASN A 164 4.30 -20.15 10.38
N TYR A 165 3.15 -19.68 10.90
CA TYR A 165 1.96 -19.37 10.11
C TYR A 165 1.24 -18.14 10.63
N ILE A 166 0.42 -17.55 9.78
CA ILE A 166 -0.44 -16.46 10.16
C ILE A 166 -1.71 -16.43 9.30
N VAL A 167 -2.82 -16.01 9.91
CA VAL A 167 -4.10 -15.76 9.26
C VAL A 167 -4.63 -14.42 9.75
N SER A 168 -5.05 -13.58 8.84
CA SER A 168 -5.60 -12.27 9.15
C SER A 168 -6.76 -11.90 8.22
N CYS A 169 -7.61 -11.01 8.69
CA CYS A 169 -8.57 -10.29 7.86
C CYS A 169 -8.31 -8.78 7.96
N SER A 170 -8.65 -8.05 6.93
CA SER A 170 -8.54 -6.60 6.94
C SER A 170 -9.65 -5.94 6.15
N LEU A 171 -9.94 -4.69 6.49
CA LEU A 171 -10.83 -3.82 5.75
C LEU A 171 -10.04 -2.58 5.33
N GLY A 172 -9.84 -2.42 4.04
CA GLY A 172 -9.35 -1.20 3.43
C GLY A 172 -10.50 -0.25 3.15
N LEU A 173 -10.24 1.03 3.27
CA LEU A 173 -11.17 2.12 2.97
C LEU A 173 -10.41 3.15 2.13
N SER A 174 -10.95 3.52 0.96
CA SER A 174 -10.51 4.66 0.17
C SER A 174 -11.62 5.70 0.15
N VAL A 175 -11.32 6.93 0.55
CA VAL A 175 -12.28 8.03 0.60
C VAL A 175 -12.00 9.04 -0.51
N PRO A 176 -13.04 9.59 -1.20
CA PRO A 176 -12.87 10.41 -2.38
C PRO A 176 -12.36 11.83 -2.04
N THR A 177 -11.10 11.93 -1.68
CA THR A 177 -10.39 13.18 -1.32
C THR A 177 -9.41 13.63 -2.39
N GLY A 178 -9.20 12.81 -3.42
CA GLY A 178 -8.23 13.08 -4.47
C GLY A 178 -8.63 14.19 -5.43
N SER A 179 -7.72 14.52 -6.35
CA SER A 179 -8.00 15.42 -7.46
C SER A 179 -9.07 14.83 -8.39
N ASP A 180 -9.94 15.64 -8.99
CA ASP A 180 -11.04 15.17 -9.86
C ASP A 180 -10.65 14.10 -10.88
N GLN A 181 -9.43 14.18 -11.44
CA GLN A 181 -8.95 13.27 -12.48
C GLN A 181 -8.48 11.92 -11.92
N PHE A 182 -8.23 11.82 -10.62
CA PHE A 182 -7.67 10.65 -9.94
C PHE A 182 -8.51 10.15 -8.78
N SER A 183 -9.56 10.89 -8.40
CA SER A 183 -10.53 10.43 -7.42
C SER A 183 -11.48 9.40 -8.04
N SER A 184 -11.84 8.40 -7.27
CA SER A 184 -12.92 7.46 -7.59
C SER A 184 -14.30 8.10 -7.50
N HIS A 185 -14.42 9.28 -6.87
CA HIS A 185 -15.68 9.92 -6.49
C HIS A 185 -16.64 8.99 -5.75
N SER A 186 -16.10 7.98 -5.08
CA SER A 186 -16.83 6.95 -4.34
C SER A 186 -15.99 6.51 -3.16
N THR A 187 -16.64 6.18 -2.05
CA THR A 187 -15.97 5.44 -1.00
C THR A 187 -15.83 3.99 -1.42
N VAL A 188 -14.60 3.47 -1.41
CA VAL A 188 -14.34 2.08 -1.81
C VAL A 188 -13.94 1.27 -0.58
N TYR A 189 -14.70 0.22 -0.31
CA TYR A 189 -14.44 -0.76 0.74
C TYR A 189 -13.69 -1.95 0.16
N THR A 190 -12.60 -2.35 0.79
CA THR A 190 -11.79 -3.48 0.33
C THR A 190 -11.59 -4.50 1.46
N PRO A 191 -12.59 -5.37 1.74
CA PRO A 191 -12.39 -6.51 2.59
C PRO A 191 -11.33 -7.45 1.99
N THR A 192 -10.43 -7.95 2.85
CA THR A 192 -9.36 -8.86 2.46
C THR A 192 -9.21 -9.97 3.51
N PHE A 193 -9.05 -11.19 3.05
CA PHE A 193 -8.61 -12.33 3.84
C PHE A 193 -7.22 -12.74 3.38
N ALA A 194 -6.30 -12.94 4.33
CA ALA A 194 -4.93 -13.28 4.02
C ALA A 194 -4.40 -14.36 4.97
N ALA A 195 -3.60 -15.25 4.43
CA ALA A 195 -2.94 -16.31 5.17
C ALA A 195 -1.54 -16.54 4.63
N GLY A 196 -0.69 -17.08 5.50
CA GLY A 196 0.67 -17.47 5.09
C GLY A 196 1.20 -18.62 5.95
N LYS A 197 2.14 -19.34 5.36
CA LYS A 197 2.87 -20.45 5.98
C LYS A 197 4.34 -20.36 5.59
N GLY A 198 5.21 -20.46 6.58
CA GLY A 198 6.65 -20.54 6.37
C GLY A 198 7.23 -21.91 6.75
N TRP A 199 8.42 -22.16 6.23
CA TRP A 199 9.26 -23.30 6.50
C TRP A 199 10.69 -22.82 6.70
N GLY A 200 11.38 -23.32 7.71
CA GLY A 200 12.70 -22.87 8.13
C GLY A 200 12.66 -22.10 9.44
N ASP A 201 13.71 -21.37 9.72
CA ASP A 201 13.90 -20.60 10.94
C ASP A 201 14.01 -19.08 10.67
N ARG A 202 14.39 -18.28 11.68
CA ARG A 202 14.55 -16.83 11.55
C ARG A 202 15.72 -16.41 10.66
N GLN A 203 16.65 -17.30 10.37
CA GLN A 203 17.87 -17.00 9.60
C GLN A 203 17.78 -17.47 8.16
N GLN A 204 17.12 -18.61 7.96
CA GLN A 204 16.91 -19.20 6.63
C GLN A 204 15.55 -19.84 6.54
N GLY A 205 14.84 -19.56 5.49
CA GLY A 205 13.50 -20.11 5.30
C GLY A 205 12.86 -19.71 3.99
N VAL A 206 11.68 -20.23 3.80
CA VAL A 206 10.81 -19.88 2.67
C VAL A 206 9.42 -19.68 3.23
N ASP A 207 8.72 -18.69 2.77
CA ASP A 207 7.32 -18.49 3.10
C ASP A 207 6.46 -18.33 1.84
N LEU A 208 5.22 -18.80 1.97
CA LEU A 208 4.16 -18.67 1.00
C LEU A 208 3.04 -17.86 1.64
N GLN A 209 2.73 -16.70 1.08
CA GLN A 209 1.66 -15.84 1.55
C GLN A 209 0.61 -15.70 0.45
N SER A 210 -0.67 -15.73 0.81
CA SER A 210 -1.76 -15.57 -0.14
C SER A 210 -2.86 -14.70 0.44
N SER A 211 -3.55 -13.96 -0.43
CA SER A 211 -4.69 -13.12 -0.05
C SER A 211 -5.76 -13.11 -1.13
N ILE A 212 -6.99 -12.91 -0.71
CA ILE A 212 -8.11 -12.61 -1.58
C ILE A 212 -8.80 -11.34 -1.10
N SER A 213 -9.09 -10.44 -2.01
CA SER A 213 -9.75 -9.17 -1.73
C SER A 213 -10.78 -8.82 -2.79
N ALA A 214 -11.77 -8.01 -2.42
CA ALA A 214 -12.74 -7.44 -3.35
C ALA A 214 -12.88 -5.94 -3.06
N SER A 215 -12.72 -5.08 -4.06
CA SER A 215 -12.94 -3.64 -3.90
C SER A 215 -14.35 -3.28 -4.33
N VAL A 216 -15.17 -2.80 -3.39
CA VAL A 216 -16.60 -2.54 -3.57
C VAL A 216 -16.85 -1.05 -3.35
N PRO A 217 -17.16 -0.28 -4.41
CA PRO A 217 -17.55 1.10 -4.27
C PRO A 217 -18.99 1.24 -3.73
N ASP A 218 -19.25 2.26 -2.93
CA ASP A 218 -20.57 2.59 -2.41
C ASP A 218 -21.53 3.12 -3.51
N HIS A 219 -20.96 3.79 -4.51
CA HIS A 219 -21.66 4.25 -5.71
C HIS A 219 -20.74 4.19 -6.93
N ASN A 220 -21.18 4.65 -8.12
CA ASN A 220 -20.43 4.57 -9.38
C ASN A 220 -20.04 3.15 -9.81
N LEU A 221 -20.80 2.14 -9.38
CA LEU A 221 -20.53 0.73 -9.65
C LEU A 221 -20.44 0.42 -11.17
N SER A 222 -21.23 1.13 -12.00
CA SER A 222 -21.19 0.99 -13.45
C SER A 222 -19.89 1.47 -14.09
N LEU A 223 -19.13 2.32 -13.41
CA LEU A 223 -17.82 2.83 -13.86
C LEU A 223 -16.69 2.03 -13.22
N LEU A 224 -16.67 1.92 -11.90
CA LEU A 224 -15.58 1.33 -11.13
C LEU A 224 -15.60 -0.21 -11.16
N GLY A 225 -16.79 -0.81 -11.18
CA GLY A 225 -16.95 -2.26 -11.07
C GLY A 225 -16.54 -2.79 -9.69
N VAL A 226 -16.40 -4.11 -9.61
CA VAL A 226 -15.90 -4.82 -8.43
C VAL A 226 -14.71 -5.68 -8.84
N PRO A 227 -13.48 -5.18 -8.77
CA PRO A 227 -12.31 -6.02 -8.94
C PRO A 227 -12.17 -6.96 -7.75
N VAL A 228 -12.05 -8.25 -8.06
CA VAL A 228 -11.68 -9.30 -7.11
C VAL A 228 -10.27 -9.73 -7.43
N THR A 229 -9.39 -9.65 -6.45
CA THR A 229 -7.96 -9.95 -6.62
C THR A 229 -7.57 -11.12 -5.73
N TRP A 230 -6.96 -12.12 -6.33
CA TRP A 230 -6.23 -13.17 -5.63
C TRP A 230 -4.74 -12.96 -5.87
N ALA A 231 -3.99 -12.80 -4.79
CA ALA A 231 -2.54 -12.60 -4.84
C ALA A 231 -1.83 -13.66 -4.01
N THR A 232 -0.68 -14.11 -4.50
CA THR A 232 0.18 -15.09 -3.82
C THR A 232 1.63 -14.67 -4.00
N ALA A 233 2.42 -14.76 -2.93
CA ALA A 233 3.84 -14.47 -2.92
C ALA A 233 4.62 -15.65 -2.36
N LEU A 234 5.71 -15.99 -3.00
CA LEU A 234 6.75 -16.87 -2.51
C LEU A 234 7.97 -16.01 -2.20
N GLN A 235 8.40 -15.97 -0.95
CA GLN A 235 9.56 -15.23 -0.50
C GLN A 235 10.54 -16.19 0.18
N ALA A 236 11.84 -15.98 -0.01
CA ALA A 236 12.87 -16.81 0.60
C ALA A 236 13.83 -15.94 1.42
N HIS A 237 14.12 -16.33 2.64
CA HIS A 237 15.18 -15.77 3.46
C HIS A 237 16.47 -16.54 3.20
N VAL A 238 17.31 -16.00 2.31
CA VAL A 238 18.51 -16.73 1.83
C VAL A 238 19.80 -16.26 2.51
N TRP A 239 19.79 -15.05 3.08
CA TRP A 239 20.93 -14.50 3.83
C TRP A 239 20.42 -13.41 4.78
N GLN A 240 21.14 -13.07 5.82
CA GLN A 240 20.76 -12.20 6.96
C GLN A 240 19.78 -11.07 6.64
N ASN A 241 19.95 -10.41 5.46
CA ASN A 241 19.15 -9.26 5.04
C ASN A 241 18.62 -9.38 3.60
N LEU A 242 18.65 -10.56 2.99
CA LEU A 242 18.31 -10.76 1.59
C LEU A 242 17.08 -11.67 1.45
N TRP A 243 16.01 -11.12 0.86
CA TRP A 243 14.74 -11.78 0.67
C TRP A 243 14.29 -11.67 -0.80
N PRO A 244 14.77 -12.57 -1.69
CA PRO A 244 14.19 -12.68 -3.02
C PRO A 244 12.74 -13.14 -2.94
N GLU A 245 11.92 -12.60 -3.85
CA GLU A 245 10.50 -12.94 -3.89
C GLU A 245 9.93 -12.96 -5.30
N ILE A 246 8.88 -13.74 -5.46
CA ILE A 246 8.03 -13.76 -6.66
C ILE A 246 6.59 -13.63 -6.19
N GLU A 247 5.89 -12.62 -6.74
CA GLU A 247 4.47 -12.43 -6.48
C GLU A 247 3.67 -12.67 -7.76
N ALA A 248 2.49 -13.26 -7.61
CA ALA A 248 1.50 -13.40 -8.66
C ALA A 248 0.18 -12.78 -8.18
N SER A 249 -0.34 -11.82 -8.91
CA SER A 249 -1.60 -11.14 -8.59
C SER A 249 -2.56 -11.29 -9.76
N TYR A 250 -3.64 -12.04 -9.56
CA TYR A 250 -4.72 -12.24 -10.52
C TYR A 250 -5.93 -11.42 -10.11
N THR A 251 -6.37 -10.52 -11.00
CA THR A 251 -7.56 -9.69 -10.80
C THR A 251 -8.60 -10.00 -11.87
N HIS A 252 -9.83 -10.23 -11.44
CA HIS A 252 -11.02 -10.30 -12.31
C HIS A 252 -11.97 -9.15 -11.95
N TRP A 253 -12.47 -8.45 -12.97
CA TRP A 253 -13.40 -7.34 -12.80
C TRP A 253 -14.83 -7.81 -13.06
N TYR A 254 -15.67 -7.66 -12.05
CA TYR A 254 -17.11 -7.82 -12.16
C TYR A 254 -17.76 -6.45 -12.31
N LYS A 255 -18.61 -6.29 -13.31
CA LYS A 255 -19.27 -5.01 -13.63
C LYS A 255 -18.27 -3.90 -13.99
N GLY A 256 -18.80 -2.70 -14.23
CA GLY A 256 -18.00 -1.52 -14.51
C GLY A 256 -17.40 -1.47 -15.91
N ALA A 257 -16.46 -0.54 -16.10
CA ALA A 257 -15.80 -0.31 -17.38
C ALA A 257 -14.94 -1.50 -17.87
N PHE A 258 -14.52 -2.37 -16.92
CA PHE A 258 -13.69 -3.55 -17.20
C PHE A 258 -14.42 -4.87 -16.98
N ASP A 259 -15.76 -4.87 -17.03
CA ASP A 259 -16.56 -6.08 -16.80
C ASP A 259 -16.09 -7.27 -17.65
N GLY A 260 -15.92 -8.43 -16.99
CA GLY A 260 -15.43 -9.66 -17.61
C GLY A 260 -13.93 -9.66 -17.99
N LYS A 261 -13.19 -8.57 -17.73
CA LYS A 261 -11.75 -8.54 -17.93
C LYS A 261 -11.01 -9.23 -16.79
N ASN A 262 -9.83 -9.73 -17.10
CA ASN A 262 -8.91 -10.28 -16.10
C ASN A 262 -7.48 -9.92 -16.44
N GLN A 263 -6.63 -9.86 -15.42
CA GLN A 263 -5.22 -9.56 -15.54
C GLN A 263 -4.43 -10.40 -14.52
N LEU A 264 -3.37 -11.03 -14.98
CA LEU A 264 -2.33 -11.61 -14.12
C LEU A 264 -1.12 -10.70 -14.16
N VAL A 265 -0.61 -10.30 -13.01
CA VAL A 265 0.67 -9.57 -12.88
C VAL A 265 1.64 -10.43 -12.10
N LEU A 266 2.82 -10.66 -12.67
CA LEU A 266 3.96 -11.25 -11.98
C LEU A 266 4.90 -10.14 -11.53
N THR A 267 5.38 -10.23 -10.29
CA THR A 267 6.40 -9.35 -9.73
C THR A 267 7.60 -10.21 -9.33
N TYR A 268 8.76 -9.88 -9.85
CA TYR A 268 10.04 -10.50 -9.49
C TYR A 268 10.84 -9.48 -8.73
N GLY A 269 11.19 -9.76 -7.49
CA GLY A 269 11.80 -8.76 -6.66
C GLY A 269 12.77 -9.28 -5.62
N VAL A 270 13.35 -8.32 -4.94
CA VAL A 270 14.21 -8.55 -3.79
C VAL A 270 13.93 -7.51 -2.73
N VAL A 271 13.81 -7.95 -1.49
CA VAL A 271 13.74 -7.09 -0.33
C VAL A 271 15.04 -7.23 0.47
N LEU A 272 15.58 -6.10 0.86
CA LEU A 272 16.79 -5.94 1.66
C LEU A 272 16.42 -5.33 3.00
N GLY A 273 16.70 -5.98 4.08
CA GLY A 273 16.41 -5.49 5.44
C GLY A 273 16.41 -6.68 6.40
N ARG A 274 16.24 -6.49 7.65
CA ARG A 274 16.00 -5.28 8.46
C ARG A 274 17.33 -4.71 8.93
N TYR A 275 17.78 -3.65 8.33
CA TYR A 275 19.00 -3.00 8.80
C TYR A 275 18.70 -2.29 10.11
N ALA A 276 19.33 -2.73 11.20
CA ALA A 276 19.21 -2.08 12.49
C ALA A 276 19.86 -0.68 12.43
N LEU A 277 19.14 0.32 12.90
CA LEU A 277 19.61 1.70 13.04
C LEU A 277 19.96 1.96 14.52
N LYS A 278 19.03 2.51 15.27
CA LYS A 278 19.23 2.81 16.70
C LYS A 278 18.08 2.23 17.51
N GLY A 279 18.41 1.49 18.57
CA GLY A 279 17.40 0.89 19.43
C GLY A 279 16.52 -0.11 18.68
N ARG A 280 15.23 0.18 18.56
CA ARG A 280 14.24 -0.67 17.88
C ARG A 280 14.11 -0.36 16.39
N GLU A 281 14.71 0.74 15.96
CA GLU A 281 14.55 1.27 14.60
C GLU A 281 15.22 0.36 13.57
N LYS A 282 14.50 0.10 12.49
CA LYS A 282 15.00 -0.73 11.38
C LYS A 282 14.59 -0.10 10.05
N LEU A 283 15.46 -0.27 9.06
CA LEU A 283 15.22 0.14 7.69
C LEU A 283 15.12 -1.08 6.79
N THR A 284 14.09 -1.12 5.97
CA THR A 284 13.90 -2.13 4.92
C THR A 284 13.68 -1.44 3.61
N MET A 285 14.27 -1.95 2.54
CA MET A 285 14.07 -1.46 1.18
C MET A 285 13.89 -2.63 0.22
N GLY A 286 13.17 -2.38 -0.87
CA GLY A 286 12.96 -3.43 -1.86
C GLY A 286 12.71 -2.85 -3.25
N ILE A 287 12.99 -3.66 -4.26
CA ILE A 287 12.76 -3.35 -5.66
C ILE A 287 12.28 -4.59 -6.40
N GLY A 288 11.35 -4.41 -7.33
CA GLY A 288 10.83 -5.48 -8.17
C GLY A 288 10.46 -4.99 -9.56
N TYR A 289 10.48 -5.93 -10.48
CA TYR A 289 10.01 -5.78 -11.85
C TYR A 289 8.64 -6.43 -12.00
N GLN A 290 7.70 -5.71 -12.60
CA GLN A 290 6.32 -6.13 -12.79
C GLN A 290 6.00 -6.37 -14.25
N GLU A 291 5.34 -7.47 -14.53
CA GLU A 291 4.97 -7.88 -15.87
C GLU A 291 3.57 -8.51 -15.90
N PRO A 292 2.62 -7.96 -16.67
CA PRO A 292 1.36 -8.64 -16.97
C PRO A 292 1.58 -9.87 -17.85
N ARG A 293 0.91 -10.97 -17.56
CA ARG A 293 1.03 -12.24 -18.27
C ARG A 293 -0.33 -12.88 -18.57
N GLY A 294 -0.40 -13.61 -19.65
CA GLY A 294 -1.43 -14.62 -19.93
C GLY A 294 -2.85 -14.13 -20.14
N THR A 295 -3.07 -12.82 -20.33
CA THR A 295 -4.42 -12.26 -20.52
C THR A 295 -4.50 -11.39 -21.76
N ASN A 296 -5.70 -11.25 -22.31
CA ASN A 296 -5.97 -10.34 -23.44
C ASN A 296 -6.18 -8.87 -22.99
N PHE A 297 -5.98 -8.59 -21.71
CA PHE A 297 -6.14 -7.28 -21.13
C PHE A 297 -4.99 -7.02 -20.15
N ALA A 298 -4.38 -5.85 -20.27
CA ALA A 298 -3.34 -5.38 -19.37
C ALA A 298 -3.48 -3.87 -19.15
N THR A 299 -3.41 -3.43 -17.91
CA THR A 299 -3.42 -2.01 -17.55
C THR A 299 -2.09 -1.32 -17.84
N PHE A 300 -1.01 -2.09 -17.92
CA PHE A 300 0.34 -1.65 -18.29
C PHE A 300 1.08 -2.80 -18.99
N ASN A 301 2.19 -2.49 -19.66
CA ASN A 301 3.01 -3.48 -20.39
C ASN A 301 4.12 -4.09 -19.51
N ARG A 302 4.74 -3.28 -18.70
CA ARG A 302 5.80 -3.62 -17.75
C ARG A 302 5.94 -2.50 -16.72
N GLY A 303 6.56 -2.78 -15.59
CA GLY A 303 6.75 -1.76 -14.56
C GLY A 303 7.86 -2.10 -13.58
N TRP A 304 8.16 -1.13 -12.75
CA TRP A 304 9.04 -1.27 -11.60
C TRP A 304 8.26 -0.84 -10.35
N ILE A 305 8.52 -1.53 -9.27
CA ILE A 305 8.01 -1.18 -7.95
C ILE A 305 9.19 -1.11 -6.98
N SER A 306 9.18 -0.13 -6.10
CA SER A 306 10.14 -0.05 -5.00
C SER A 306 9.42 0.30 -3.70
N THR A 307 10.01 -0.09 -2.59
CA THR A 307 9.48 0.14 -1.26
C THR A 307 10.59 0.57 -0.32
N LEU A 308 10.26 1.47 0.58
CA LEU A 308 11.07 1.87 1.71
C LEU A 308 10.20 1.80 2.96
N LYS A 309 10.68 1.13 4.00
CA LYS A 309 9.99 1.03 5.29
C LYS A 309 10.94 1.36 6.42
N TYR A 310 10.52 2.29 7.25
CA TYR A 310 11.12 2.61 8.53
C TYR A 310 10.25 2.01 9.64
N SER A 311 10.78 1.07 10.39
CA SER A 311 10.09 0.41 11.53
C SER A 311 10.67 0.94 12.85
N PHE A 312 9.80 1.14 13.84
CA PHE A 312 10.16 1.69 15.16
C PHE A 312 9.42 1.02 16.31
#